data_7d53117844099cca664cffbef0700f95
#
_entry.id   7d53117844099cca664cffbef0700f95
#
_cell.length_a   1.000
_cell.length_b   1.000
_cell.length_c   1.000
_cell.angle_alpha   90.00
_cell.angle_beta   90.00
_cell.angle_gamma   90.00
#
_symmetry.space_group_name_H-M   'P 1'
#
loop_
_entity.id
_entity.type
_entity.pdbx_description
1 polymer ?
#
loop_
_entity_poly.entity_id
_entity_poly.type
_entity_poly.pdbx_seq_one_letter_code
_entity_poly.pdbx_strand_id
1 'polypeptide(L)'
;MNSNRRDFIRQLSLACGSVLFITSCDGYDSPWRFFTEEEAKTIIAFAEQIIPADKDPGATDANVINFIDKQLVGPYIRFQNDYKNGIPAIEKSAKEMLNKSFYELDWKTQTRFLEQKEKGELPEQFWNEISQQQFFRLVLDHTMQGFYGSPRHGGNRNYVSYKMMRLDYPHIIGQNRYSNRCATANQSAL
;
A
#
# COMPACT_ATOMS: atom_id res chain seq x y z
N MET A 1 -48.20 -13.37 -20.51
CA MET A 1 -47.10 -14.25 -20.11
C MET A 1 -45.96 -13.38 -19.57
N ASN A 2 -45.85 -13.30 -18.24
CA ASN A 2 -44.77 -12.54 -17.58
C ASN A 2 -43.57 -13.47 -17.45
N SER A 3 -42.63 -13.36 -18.34
CA SER A 3 -41.35 -14.08 -18.16
C SER A 3 -40.49 -13.32 -17.15
N ASN A 4 -40.15 -13.96 -16.07
CA ASN A 4 -39.25 -13.42 -15.06
C ASN A 4 -37.84 -13.30 -15.63
N ARG A 5 -37.06 -12.25 -15.22
CA ARG A 5 -35.67 -12.03 -15.63
C ARG A 5 -34.81 -13.30 -15.48
N ARG A 6 -35.11 -14.16 -14.52
CA ARG A 6 -34.41 -15.46 -14.32
C ARG A 6 -34.66 -16.47 -15.45
N ASP A 7 -35.90 -16.52 -15.97
CA ASP A 7 -36.27 -17.44 -17.07
C ASP A 7 -35.67 -16.97 -18.38
N PHE A 8 -35.56 -15.66 -18.61
CA PHE A 8 -34.88 -15.09 -19.76
C PHE A 8 -33.39 -15.46 -19.78
N ILE A 9 -32.69 -15.35 -18.64
CA ILE A 9 -31.27 -15.72 -18.52
C ILE A 9 -31.07 -17.22 -18.73
N ARG A 10 -31.96 -18.08 -18.21
CA ARG A 10 -31.91 -19.55 -18.45
C ARG A 10 -32.12 -19.92 -19.90
N GLN A 11 -33.03 -19.24 -20.61
CA GLN A 11 -33.29 -19.51 -22.02
C GLN A 11 -32.15 -19.00 -22.91
N LEU A 12 -31.49 -17.89 -22.53
CA LEU A 12 -30.35 -17.37 -23.27
C LEU A 12 -29.13 -18.31 -23.18
N SER A 13 -28.90 -18.95 -22.02
CA SER A 13 -27.81 -19.90 -21.83
C SER A 13 -28.00 -21.24 -22.54
N LEU A 14 -29.25 -21.58 -22.89
CA LEU A 14 -29.55 -22.81 -23.65
C LEU A 14 -29.54 -22.62 -25.17
N ALA A 15 -29.71 -21.38 -25.64
CA ALA A 15 -29.76 -21.07 -27.07
C ALA A 15 -28.37 -20.78 -27.69
N CYS A 16 -27.44 -20.32 -26.91
CA CYS A 16 -26.06 -20.11 -27.32
C CYS A 16 -25.23 -21.30 -26.86
N GLY A 17 -25.05 -22.31 -27.72
CA GLY A 17 -24.08 -23.41 -27.54
C GLY A 17 -22.62 -22.93 -27.57
N SER A 18 -22.37 -21.74 -27.06
CA SER A 18 -21.06 -21.19 -26.84
C SER A 18 -20.57 -21.71 -25.51
N VAL A 19 -19.60 -22.62 -25.54
CA VAL A 19 -18.68 -22.83 -24.43
C VAL A 19 -18.11 -21.46 -24.12
N LEU A 20 -18.69 -20.77 -23.13
CA LEU A 20 -17.99 -19.70 -22.44
C LEU A 20 -16.78 -20.39 -21.80
N PHE A 21 -15.65 -20.33 -22.52
CA PHE A 21 -14.38 -20.39 -21.83
C PHE A 21 -14.44 -19.19 -20.86
N ILE A 22 -14.91 -19.46 -19.64
CA ILE A 22 -14.47 -18.66 -18.51
C ILE A 22 -12.98 -18.94 -18.52
N THR A 23 -12.21 -18.13 -19.23
CA THR A 23 -10.83 -17.93 -18.87
C THR A 23 -10.95 -17.57 -17.41
N SER A 24 -10.72 -18.55 -16.54
CA SER A 24 -10.30 -18.32 -15.19
C SER A 24 -9.13 -17.35 -15.42
N CYS A 25 -9.36 -16.07 -15.22
CA CYS A 25 -8.27 -15.24 -14.75
C CYS A 25 -7.86 -16.00 -13.51
N ASP A 26 -6.73 -16.70 -13.58
CA ASP A 26 -5.94 -16.98 -12.41
C ASP A 26 -5.68 -15.60 -11.83
N GLY A 27 -6.69 -15.08 -11.12
CA GLY A 27 -6.58 -13.93 -10.29
C GLY A 27 -5.53 -14.37 -9.29
N TYR A 28 -4.34 -13.85 -9.47
CA TYR A 28 -3.33 -13.82 -8.44
C TYR A 28 -4.09 -13.44 -7.17
N ASP A 29 -4.19 -14.36 -6.24
CA ASP A 29 -4.91 -14.19 -4.97
C ASP A 29 -4.04 -13.30 -4.05
N SER A 30 -3.47 -12.24 -4.66
CA SER A 30 -2.70 -11.24 -3.97
C SER A 30 -3.69 -10.31 -3.24
N PRO A 31 -3.49 -10.06 -1.94
CA PRO A 31 -4.28 -9.10 -1.21
C PRO A 31 -4.07 -7.67 -1.71
N TRP A 32 -3.09 -7.47 -2.60
CA TRP A 32 -2.67 -6.18 -3.15
C TRP A 32 -3.26 -5.94 -4.54
N ARG A 33 -3.50 -4.67 -4.88
CA ARG A 33 -4.05 -4.23 -6.17
C ARG A 33 -2.98 -3.98 -7.20
N PHE A 34 -1.83 -3.49 -6.74
CA PHE A 34 -0.70 -3.07 -7.57
C PHE A 34 0.55 -3.92 -7.32
N PHE A 35 0.86 -4.17 -6.05
CA PHE A 35 2.08 -4.89 -5.66
C PHE A 35 1.92 -6.41 -5.78
N THR A 36 3.02 -7.08 -6.05
CA THR A 36 3.16 -8.50 -5.70
C THR A 36 3.39 -8.63 -4.19
N GLU A 37 3.34 -9.85 -3.68
CA GLU A 37 3.58 -10.10 -2.26
C GLU A 37 5.01 -9.70 -1.84
N GLU A 38 6.01 -10.01 -2.66
CA GLU A 38 7.40 -9.65 -2.40
C GLU A 38 7.62 -8.14 -2.47
N GLU A 39 7.05 -7.47 -3.47
CA GLU A 39 7.11 -6.01 -3.58
C GLU A 39 6.49 -5.33 -2.34
N ALA A 40 5.36 -5.87 -1.88
CA ALA A 40 4.70 -5.37 -0.67
C ALA A 40 5.58 -5.55 0.58
N LYS A 41 6.23 -6.71 0.76
CA LYS A 41 7.17 -6.96 1.87
C LYS A 41 8.31 -5.94 1.88
N THR A 42 8.87 -5.63 0.73
CA THR A 42 9.93 -4.63 0.59
C THR A 42 9.45 -3.24 1.01
N ILE A 43 8.27 -2.81 0.55
CA ILE A 43 7.72 -1.50 0.91
C ILE A 43 7.27 -1.45 2.37
N ILE A 44 6.73 -2.53 2.92
CA ILE A 44 6.41 -2.62 4.37
C ILE A 44 7.67 -2.41 5.20
N ALA A 45 8.75 -3.15 4.90
CA ALA A 45 10.02 -3.02 5.62
C ALA A 45 10.60 -1.60 5.48
N PHE A 46 10.51 -1.00 4.29
CA PHE A 46 10.98 0.36 4.06
C PHE A 46 10.16 1.39 4.85
N ALA A 47 8.83 1.29 4.80
CA ALA A 47 7.93 2.20 5.51
C ALA A 47 8.10 2.10 7.03
N GLU A 48 8.33 0.90 7.55
CA GLU A 48 8.56 0.66 8.97
C GLU A 48 9.89 1.27 9.44
N GLN A 49 10.91 1.34 8.59
CA GLN A 49 12.15 2.07 8.90
C GLN A 49 11.94 3.59 8.95
N ILE A 50 10.96 4.13 8.22
CA ILE A 50 10.61 5.56 8.24
C ILE A 50 9.80 5.90 9.50
N ILE A 51 8.79 5.09 9.83
CA ILE A 51 7.93 5.29 11.01
C ILE A 51 7.89 3.96 11.77
N PRO A 52 8.87 3.73 12.66
CA PRO A 52 8.96 2.50 13.41
C PRO A 52 7.89 2.40 14.49
N ALA A 53 7.45 1.16 14.73
CA ALA A 53 6.67 0.85 15.93
C ALA A 53 7.62 0.78 17.16
N ASP A 54 7.34 1.63 18.15
CA ASP A 54 7.99 1.60 19.45
C ASP A 54 6.94 1.65 20.57
N LYS A 55 6.95 2.65 21.45
CA LYS A 55 5.84 2.94 22.37
C LYS A 55 4.61 3.49 21.64
N ASP A 56 4.81 4.03 20.45
CA ASP A 56 3.79 4.55 19.54
C ASP A 56 3.66 3.64 18.30
N PRO A 57 2.50 3.61 17.64
CA PRO A 57 2.28 2.75 16.47
C PRO A 57 3.16 3.14 15.28
N GLY A 58 3.63 2.13 14.53
CA GLY A 58 4.43 2.29 13.33
C GLY A 58 3.62 2.30 12.02
N ALA A 59 4.36 2.31 10.90
CA ALA A 59 3.78 2.32 9.56
C ALA A 59 2.91 1.09 9.29
N THR A 60 3.30 -0.07 9.81
CA THR A 60 2.55 -1.33 9.68
C THR A 60 1.23 -1.28 10.44
N ASP A 61 1.21 -0.74 11.67
CA ASP A 61 0.00 -0.59 12.47
C ASP A 61 -1.01 0.34 11.80
N ALA A 62 -0.50 1.42 11.17
CA ALA A 62 -1.30 2.36 10.39
C ALA A 62 -1.76 1.79 9.04
N ASN A 63 -1.30 0.59 8.65
CA ASN A 63 -1.59 -0.03 7.35
C ASN A 63 -1.19 0.86 6.16
N VAL A 64 -0.01 1.49 6.25
CA VAL A 64 0.52 2.41 5.23
C VAL A 64 0.63 1.74 3.87
N ILE A 65 1.02 0.46 3.82
CA ILE A 65 1.14 -0.29 2.57
C ILE A 65 -0.19 -0.32 1.79
N ASN A 66 -1.33 -0.50 2.46
CA ASN A 66 -2.64 -0.49 1.80
C ASN A 66 -3.00 0.90 1.26
N PHE A 67 -2.53 1.98 1.92
CA PHE A 67 -2.66 3.32 1.36
C PHE A 67 -1.90 3.43 0.05
N ILE A 68 -0.61 3.09 0.05
CA ILE A 68 0.25 3.20 -1.13
C ILE A 68 -0.31 2.35 -2.27
N ASP A 69 -0.61 1.08 -2.02
CA ASP A 69 -1.17 0.13 -2.99
C ASP A 69 -2.48 0.66 -3.63
N LYS A 70 -3.37 1.18 -2.80
CA LYS A 70 -4.64 1.75 -3.25
C LYS A 70 -4.46 3.04 -4.06
N GLN A 71 -3.54 3.92 -3.64
CA GLN A 71 -3.29 5.16 -4.36
C GLN A 71 -2.64 4.92 -5.71
N LEU A 72 -1.76 3.93 -5.82
CA LEU A 72 -1.08 3.58 -7.08
C LEU A 72 -2.02 3.09 -8.18
N VAL A 73 -3.16 2.49 -7.86
CA VAL A 73 -4.20 2.16 -8.86
C VAL A 73 -5.25 3.27 -9.04
N GLY A 74 -5.01 4.43 -8.47
CA GLY A 74 -5.91 5.58 -8.50
C GLY A 74 -5.15 6.90 -8.70
N PRO A 75 -5.24 7.85 -7.75
CA PRO A 75 -4.65 9.19 -7.90
C PRO A 75 -3.14 9.21 -8.17
N TYR A 76 -2.41 8.16 -7.77
CA TYR A 76 -0.95 8.07 -7.91
C TYR A 76 -0.51 7.17 -9.06
N ILE A 77 -1.36 6.90 -10.03
CA ILE A 77 -1.06 6.06 -11.20
C ILE A 77 0.23 6.51 -11.92
N ARG A 78 0.54 7.80 -11.91
CA ARG A 78 1.76 8.37 -12.50
C ARG A 78 3.06 7.84 -11.87
N PHE A 79 3.01 7.35 -10.63
CA PHE A 79 4.17 6.84 -9.90
C PHE A 79 4.35 5.31 -10.01
N GLN A 80 3.49 4.63 -10.77
CA GLN A 80 3.58 3.17 -10.93
C GLN A 80 4.95 2.75 -11.46
N ASN A 81 5.46 3.45 -12.51
CA ASN A 81 6.77 3.14 -13.08
C ASN A 81 7.90 3.36 -12.08
N ASP A 82 7.80 4.39 -11.24
CA ASP A 82 8.81 4.66 -10.21
C ASP A 82 8.89 3.49 -9.20
N TYR A 83 7.75 2.94 -8.79
CA TYR A 83 7.72 1.76 -7.93
C TYR A 83 8.19 0.49 -8.64
N LYS A 84 7.76 0.27 -9.91
CA LYS A 84 8.17 -0.89 -10.71
C LYS A 84 9.67 -0.92 -11.02
N ASN A 85 10.32 0.22 -11.05
CA ASN A 85 11.77 0.33 -11.24
C ASN A 85 12.51 0.36 -9.90
N GLY A 86 12.02 1.10 -8.91
CA GLY A 86 12.70 1.32 -7.65
C GLY A 86 12.73 0.10 -6.73
N ILE A 87 11.65 -0.69 -6.65
CA ILE A 87 11.61 -1.89 -5.80
C ILE A 87 12.61 -2.95 -6.29
N PRO A 88 12.63 -3.33 -7.58
CA PRO A 88 13.65 -4.24 -8.08
C PRO A 88 15.08 -3.72 -7.92
N ALA A 89 15.29 -2.41 -8.01
CA ALA A 89 16.61 -1.81 -7.78
C ALA A 89 17.07 -1.95 -6.32
N ILE A 90 16.16 -1.77 -5.33
CA ILE A 90 16.45 -2.08 -3.91
C ILE A 90 16.84 -3.54 -3.76
N GLU A 91 16.03 -4.47 -4.27
CA GLU A 91 16.24 -5.90 -4.08
C GLU A 91 17.53 -6.38 -4.73
N LYS A 92 17.84 -5.90 -5.95
CA LYS A 92 19.10 -6.21 -6.62
C LYS A 92 20.29 -5.66 -5.85
N SER A 93 20.22 -4.42 -5.37
CA SER A 93 21.28 -3.82 -4.56
C SER A 93 21.51 -4.59 -3.25
N ALA A 94 20.44 -4.97 -2.56
CA ALA A 94 20.51 -5.74 -1.32
C ALA A 94 21.11 -7.13 -1.55
N LYS A 95 20.70 -7.82 -2.61
CA LYS A 95 21.24 -9.13 -2.99
C LYS A 95 22.73 -9.06 -3.37
N GLU A 96 23.14 -8.04 -4.11
CA GLU A 96 24.55 -7.87 -4.50
C GLU A 96 25.43 -7.55 -3.29
N MET A 97 25.00 -6.64 -2.42
CA MET A 97 25.79 -6.18 -1.29
C MET A 97 25.77 -7.14 -0.09
N LEU A 98 24.63 -7.81 0.15
CA LEU A 98 24.35 -8.50 1.40
C LEU A 98 23.85 -9.94 1.22
N ASN A 99 23.71 -10.40 -0.03
CA ASN A 99 23.22 -11.73 -0.42
C ASN A 99 21.85 -12.11 0.19
N LYS A 100 21.00 -11.10 0.43
CA LYS A 100 19.65 -11.26 0.98
C LYS A 100 18.68 -10.24 0.35
N SER A 101 17.40 -10.54 0.38
CA SER A 101 16.36 -9.55 0.07
C SER A 101 16.33 -8.46 1.14
N PHE A 102 15.99 -7.23 0.75
CA PHE A 102 15.96 -6.10 1.69
C PHE A 102 15.07 -6.36 2.90
N TYR A 103 13.88 -6.92 2.69
CA TYR A 103 12.94 -7.22 3.78
C TYR A 103 13.38 -8.36 4.71
N GLU A 104 14.40 -9.15 4.32
CA GLU A 104 14.98 -10.23 5.13
C GLU A 104 16.16 -9.78 5.99
N LEU A 105 16.63 -8.54 5.79
CA LEU A 105 17.71 -7.96 6.57
C LEU A 105 17.21 -7.64 7.99
N ASP A 106 18.13 -7.71 8.95
CA ASP A 106 17.84 -7.24 10.31
C ASP A 106 17.68 -5.71 10.32
N TRP A 107 16.99 -5.21 11.34
CA TRP A 107 16.64 -3.80 11.50
C TRP A 107 17.81 -2.84 11.27
N LYS A 108 18.93 -3.08 11.95
CA LYS A 108 20.12 -2.22 11.88
C LYS A 108 20.74 -2.20 10.48
N THR A 109 20.73 -3.33 9.82
CA THR A 109 21.25 -3.45 8.44
C THR A 109 20.32 -2.75 7.46
N GLN A 110 19.01 -2.86 7.62
CA GLN A 110 18.03 -2.10 6.83
C GLN A 110 18.21 -0.59 7.02
N THR A 111 18.39 -0.11 8.25
CA THR A 111 18.66 1.31 8.54
C THR A 111 19.87 1.79 7.76
N ARG A 112 21.02 1.09 7.89
CA ARG A 112 22.26 1.46 7.20
C ARG A 112 22.10 1.43 5.69
N PHE A 113 21.41 0.44 5.16
CA PHE A 113 21.14 0.34 3.71
C PHE A 113 20.31 1.54 3.21
N LEU A 114 19.29 1.95 3.95
CA LEU A 114 18.49 3.10 3.59
C LEU A 114 19.23 4.43 3.74
N GLU A 115 20.13 4.57 4.71
CA GLU A 115 21.03 5.74 4.82
C GLU A 115 21.95 5.85 3.60
N GLN A 116 22.52 4.72 3.13
CA GLN A 116 23.32 4.69 1.92
C GLN A 116 22.49 5.03 0.69
N LYS A 117 21.27 4.51 0.60
CA LYS A 117 20.32 4.82 -0.47
C LYS A 117 19.96 6.31 -0.53
N GLU A 118 19.69 6.93 0.62
CA GLU A 118 19.39 8.36 0.72
C GLU A 118 20.56 9.22 0.21
N LYS A 119 21.80 8.80 0.48
CA LYS A 119 23.02 9.46 0.01
C LYS A 119 23.36 9.13 -1.46
N GLY A 120 22.74 8.12 -2.06
CA GLY A 120 23.04 7.67 -3.42
C GLY A 120 24.29 6.78 -3.50
N GLU A 121 24.61 6.06 -2.44
CA GLU A 121 25.83 5.26 -2.31
C GLU A 121 25.62 3.76 -2.64
N LEU A 122 24.41 3.37 -3.08
CA LEU A 122 24.15 2.00 -3.56
C LEU A 122 24.71 1.79 -4.97
N PRO A 123 24.91 0.52 -5.42
CA PRO A 123 25.41 0.22 -6.76
C PRO A 123 24.59 0.88 -7.87
N GLU A 124 25.20 1.80 -8.61
CA GLU A 124 24.54 2.65 -9.62
C GLU A 124 23.89 1.85 -10.76
N GLN A 125 24.45 0.69 -11.12
CA GLN A 125 24.00 -0.12 -12.24
C GLN A 125 22.50 -0.54 -12.14
N PHE A 126 21.91 -0.48 -10.98
CA PHE A 126 20.50 -0.85 -10.78
C PHE A 126 19.54 0.35 -10.77
N TRP A 127 20.06 1.58 -10.84
CA TRP A 127 19.31 2.82 -10.63
C TRP A 127 19.23 3.71 -11.89
N ASN A 128 19.21 3.09 -13.08
CA ASN A 128 19.20 3.82 -14.34
C ASN A 128 17.86 4.53 -14.64
N GLU A 129 16.73 3.94 -14.21
CA GLU A 129 15.40 4.43 -14.53
C GLU A 129 14.84 5.42 -13.49
N ILE A 130 15.36 5.38 -12.27
CA ILE A 130 15.00 6.30 -11.19
C ILE A 130 16.20 6.48 -10.26
N SER A 131 16.47 7.73 -9.82
CA SER A 131 17.56 7.93 -8.88
C SER A 131 17.25 7.38 -7.48
N GLN A 132 18.28 7.00 -6.76
CA GLN A 132 18.17 6.47 -5.40
C GLN A 132 17.45 7.45 -4.48
N GLN A 133 17.82 8.73 -4.55
CA GLN A 133 17.25 9.80 -3.74
C GLN A 133 15.79 10.09 -4.10
N GLN A 134 15.46 10.09 -5.39
CA GLN A 134 14.07 10.28 -5.83
C GLN A 134 13.16 9.18 -5.31
N PHE A 135 13.58 7.92 -5.43
CA PHE A 135 12.79 6.82 -4.93
C PHE A 135 12.69 6.80 -3.40
N PHE A 136 13.78 7.15 -2.69
CA PHE A 136 13.73 7.31 -1.23
C PHE A 136 12.69 8.35 -0.82
N ARG A 137 12.75 9.53 -1.43
CA ARG A 137 11.82 10.62 -1.14
C ARG A 137 10.38 10.26 -1.48
N LEU A 138 10.17 9.58 -2.61
CA LEU A 138 8.83 9.11 -3.01
C LEU A 138 8.20 8.19 -1.95
N VAL A 139 8.96 7.17 -1.49
CA VAL A 139 8.47 6.24 -0.47
C VAL A 139 8.28 6.95 0.87
N LEU A 140 9.19 7.87 1.25
CA LEU A 140 9.06 8.69 2.44
C LEU A 140 7.76 9.51 2.41
N ASP A 141 7.51 10.27 1.33
CA ASP A 141 6.33 11.12 1.19
C ASP A 141 5.04 10.30 1.25
N HIS A 142 5.00 9.17 0.55
CA HIS A 142 3.83 8.30 0.56
C HIS A 142 3.62 7.61 1.92
N THR A 143 4.69 7.27 2.62
CA THR A 143 4.62 6.72 3.99
C THR A 143 4.03 7.76 4.96
N MET A 144 4.54 8.98 4.93
CA MET A 144 4.01 10.09 5.74
C MET A 144 2.53 10.37 5.44
N GLN A 145 2.16 10.38 4.17
CA GLN A 145 0.77 10.59 3.76
C GLN A 145 -0.14 9.44 4.21
N GLY A 146 0.32 8.20 4.10
CA GLY A 146 -0.42 7.02 4.54
C GLY A 146 -0.60 6.97 6.06
N PHE A 147 0.40 7.40 6.80
CA PHE A 147 0.39 7.39 8.25
C PHE A 147 -0.45 8.54 8.84
N TYR A 148 -0.23 9.77 8.38
CA TYR A 148 -0.88 10.97 8.93
C TYR A 148 -2.16 11.37 8.19
N GLY A 149 -2.44 10.76 7.05
CA GLY A 149 -3.60 11.07 6.24
C GLY A 149 -4.92 10.56 6.81
N SER A 150 -6.01 10.89 6.10
CA SER A 150 -7.32 10.40 6.49
C SER A 150 -7.47 8.89 6.26
N PRO A 151 -8.02 8.13 7.22
CA PRO A 151 -8.24 6.68 7.08
C PRO A 151 -9.06 6.25 5.87
N ARG A 152 -9.89 7.13 5.33
CA ARG A 152 -10.69 6.86 4.10
C ARG A 152 -9.84 6.51 2.89
N HIS A 153 -8.57 6.91 2.87
CA HIS A 153 -7.63 6.65 1.79
C HIS A 153 -6.89 5.31 1.93
N GLY A 154 -7.09 4.59 3.03
CA GLY A 154 -6.60 3.23 3.22
C GLY A 154 -5.45 3.08 4.20
N GLY A 155 -4.81 4.19 4.62
CA GLY A 155 -3.84 4.24 5.69
C GLY A 155 -4.44 4.70 7.03
N ASN A 156 -3.59 5.07 7.99
CA ASN A 156 -3.99 5.57 9.31
C ASN A 156 -5.11 4.73 9.94
N ARG A 157 -4.98 3.39 9.83
CA ARG A 157 -5.99 2.44 10.27
C ARG A 157 -6.36 2.69 11.72
N ASN A 158 -7.65 2.68 12.03
CA ASN A 158 -8.17 2.94 13.38
C ASN A 158 -7.77 4.31 13.96
N TYR A 159 -7.41 5.27 13.08
CA TYR A 159 -6.97 6.61 13.48
C TYR A 159 -5.73 6.61 14.38
N VAL A 160 -4.82 5.66 14.19
CA VAL A 160 -3.65 5.48 15.09
C VAL A 160 -2.81 6.74 15.23
N SER A 161 -2.51 7.43 14.12
CA SER A 161 -1.72 8.68 14.18
C SER A 161 -2.46 9.83 14.84
N TYR A 162 -3.78 9.93 14.63
CA TYR A 162 -4.58 10.98 15.26
C TYR A 162 -4.69 10.75 16.76
N LYS A 163 -4.87 9.50 17.19
CA LYS A 163 -4.86 9.14 18.62
C LYS A 163 -3.51 9.43 19.26
N MET A 164 -2.41 9.03 18.61
CA MET A 164 -1.04 9.31 19.06
C MET A 164 -0.81 10.81 19.26
N MET A 165 -1.26 11.64 18.31
CA MET A 165 -1.12 13.10 18.36
C MET A 165 -2.18 13.79 19.25
N ARG A 166 -3.12 13.03 19.85
CA ARG A 166 -4.26 13.55 20.63
C ARG A 166 -5.10 14.56 19.84
N LEU A 167 -5.23 14.33 18.54
CA LEU A 167 -6.09 15.17 17.69
C LEU A 167 -7.52 14.70 17.78
N ASP A 168 -8.46 15.66 17.80
CA ASP A 168 -9.85 15.36 17.51
C ASP A 168 -9.92 14.81 16.09
N TYR A 169 -10.81 13.82 15.87
CA TYR A 169 -10.99 13.31 14.51
C TYR A 169 -11.47 14.44 13.63
N PRO A 170 -10.74 14.74 12.52
CA PRO A 170 -11.11 15.87 11.70
C PRO A 170 -12.53 15.66 11.16
N HIS A 171 -13.38 16.65 11.36
CA HIS A 171 -14.66 16.74 10.68
C HIS A 171 -14.39 16.98 9.20
N ILE A 172 -14.28 15.90 8.43
CA ILE A 172 -14.02 16.01 7.00
C ILE A 172 -15.31 16.51 6.35
N ILE A 173 -15.24 17.67 5.72
CA ILE A 173 -16.35 18.21 4.91
C ILE A 173 -16.79 17.12 3.92
N GLY A 174 -18.06 16.74 3.99
CA GLY A 174 -18.63 15.61 3.22
C GLY A 174 -18.73 14.28 3.98
N GLN A 175 -18.11 14.12 5.13
CA GLN A 175 -18.36 12.99 6.05
C GLN A 175 -19.47 13.27 7.08
N ASN A 176 -20.07 14.46 7.09
CA ASN A 176 -21.18 14.77 7.99
C ASN A 176 -22.36 13.80 7.85
N ARG A 177 -22.47 13.06 6.73
CA ARG A 177 -23.45 11.96 6.57
C ARG A 177 -23.12 10.75 7.46
N TYR A 178 -21.89 10.65 8.00
CA TYR A 178 -21.41 9.54 8.82
C TYR A 178 -20.96 9.98 10.22
N SER A 179 -21.19 11.24 10.58
CA SER A 179 -20.81 11.81 11.89
C SER A 179 -21.31 10.97 13.07
N ASN A 180 -22.51 10.40 12.95
CA ASN A 180 -23.08 9.57 14.01
C ASN A 180 -22.37 8.24 14.23
N ARG A 181 -21.65 7.71 13.23
CA ARG A 181 -20.87 6.47 13.38
C ARG A 181 -19.50 6.71 14.02
N CYS A 182 -18.94 7.90 13.82
CA CYS A 182 -17.67 8.28 14.45
C CYS A 182 -17.87 8.81 15.88
N ALA A 183 -18.96 9.52 16.13
CA ALA A 183 -19.26 10.06 17.45
C ALA A 183 -19.52 8.96 18.51
N THR A 184 -20.16 7.87 18.11
CA THR A 184 -20.43 6.74 19.03
C THR A 184 -19.18 5.97 19.43
N ALA A 185 -18.12 5.97 18.61
CA ALA A 185 -16.86 5.34 18.96
C ALA A 185 -16.05 6.13 20.01
N ASN A 186 -16.28 7.43 20.14
CA ASN A 186 -15.56 8.29 21.10
C ASN A 186 -16.23 8.38 22.49
N GLN A 187 -17.53 8.11 22.57
CA GLN A 187 -18.23 8.20 23.87
C GLN A 187 -18.00 7.01 24.79
N SER A 188 -17.42 5.91 24.29
CA SER A 188 -17.07 4.73 25.09
C SER A 188 -15.60 4.71 25.57
N ALA A 189 -14.84 5.79 25.35
CA ALA A 189 -13.42 5.88 25.70
C ALA A 189 -13.07 7.06 26.64
N LEU A 190 -14.08 7.61 27.37
CA LEU A 190 -13.88 8.58 28.46
C LEU A 190 -14.29 7.97 29.79
#